data_766d1d91f6411fb2ad653439bd2c044c
#
_entry.id   766d1d91f6411fb2ad653439bd2c044c
#
_cell.length_a   1.000
_cell.length_b   1.000
_cell.length_c   1.000
_cell.angle_alpha   90.00
_cell.angle_beta   90.00
_cell.angle_gamma   90.00
#
_symmetry.space_group_name_H-M   'P 1'
#
loop_
_entity.id
_entity.type
_entity.pdbx_description
1 polymer ?
#
loop_
_entity_poly.entity_id
_entity_poly.type
_entity_poly.pdbx_seq_one_letter_code
_entity_poly.pdbx_strand_id
1 'polypeptide(L)'
;MMKKILLTILILFLTQAETTAQILPKMWRRAKNQEVLQPKDALRTIDTIIYIARKRKEYGDLLRAELRRRQIILKLSQDSTILAIDSLKKEEREARGKDAVIQAIYSTILATLSVNDTTPYARMALERPELLQRIRVKPKTYRAITNEEFSGKYFNYDLLSIVGLILGNYDLLAERYIQAGNREAMFLIAFEKIRQQLPEKSQEAD
;
A
#
# COMPACT_ATOMS: atom_id res chain seq x y z
N MET A 1 -39.31 19.51 -20.60
CA MET A 1 -39.26 19.18 -19.17
C MET A 1 -38.19 18.11 -18.87
N MET A 2 -38.18 16.98 -19.55
CA MET A 2 -37.19 15.87 -19.35
C MET A 2 -35.73 16.27 -19.40
N LYS A 3 -35.29 17.13 -20.35
CA LYS A 3 -33.88 17.56 -20.44
C LYS A 3 -33.38 18.32 -19.19
N LYS A 4 -34.23 19.13 -18.55
CA LYS A 4 -33.87 19.85 -17.31
C LYS A 4 -33.74 18.87 -16.12
N ILE A 5 -34.62 17.87 -16.02
CA ILE A 5 -34.54 16.85 -14.96
C ILE A 5 -33.28 16.00 -15.12
N LEU A 6 -32.96 15.58 -16.37
CA LEU A 6 -31.75 14.80 -16.64
C LEU A 6 -30.47 15.59 -16.30
N LEU A 7 -30.44 16.88 -16.61
CA LEU A 7 -29.30 17.75 -16.27
C LEU A 7 -29.14 17.92 -14.75
N THR A 8 -30.25 18.09 -14.03
CA THR A 8 -30.22 18.22 -12.56
C THR A 8 -29.74 16.94 -11.89
N ILE A 9 -30.19 15.76 -12.37
CA ILE A 9 -29.70 14.45 -11.89
C ILE A 9 -28.21 14.29 -12.17
N LEU A 10 -27.74 14.67 -13.37
CA LEU A 10 -26.33 14.58 -13.75
C LEU A 10 -25.48 15.50 -12.85
N ILE A 11 -25.92 16.72 -12.58
CA ILE A 11 -25.21 17.66 -11.67
C ILE A 11 -25.17 17.10 -10.25
N LEU A 12 -26.25 16.52 -9.73
CA LEU A 12 -26.29 15.87 -8.41
C LEU A 12 -25.31 14.69 -8.33
N PHE A 13 -25.22 13.87 -9.37
CA PHE A 13 -24.25 12.77 -9.42
C PHE A 13 -22.80 13.27 -9.48
N LEU A 14 -22.52 14.34 -10.22
CA LEU A 14 -21.19 14.95 -10.32
C LEU A 14 -20.75 15.56 -8.97
N THR A 15 -21.64 16.27 -8.28
CA THR A 15 -21.32 16.86 -6.96
C THR A 15 -21.11 15.80 -5.89
N GLN A 16 -21.84 14.68 -5.92
CA GLN A 16 -21.59 13.56 -5.01
C GLN A 16 -20.26 12.84 -5.29
N ALA A 17 -19.88 12.71 -6.56
CA ALA A 17 -18.61 12.09 -6.95
C ALA A 17 -17.41 12.95 -6.49
N GLU A 18 -17.47 14.26 -6.61
CA GLU A 18 -16.41 15.17 -6.14
C GLU A 18 -16.25 15.17 -4.61
N THR A 19 -17.36 15.16 -3.85
CA THR A 19 -17.30 15.07 -2.38
C THR A 19 -16.69 13.77 -1.92
N THR A 20 -17.00 12.65 -2.59
CA THR A 20 -16.45 11.34 -2.27
C THR A 20 -14.96 11.21 -2.59
N ALA A 21 -14.47 11.80 -3.67
CA ALA A 21 -13.05 11.76 -4.05
C ALA A 21 -12.15 12.52 -3.05
N GLN A 22 -12.68 13.52 -2.35
CA GLN A 22 -11.93 14.33 -1.39
C GLN A 22 -11.89 13.77 0.04
N ILE A 23 -12.65 12.73 0.37
CA ILE A 23 -12.73 12.19 1.73
C ILE A 23 -11.37 11.64 2.20
N LEU A 24 -10.75 10.73 1.46
CA LEU A 24 -9.48 10.12 1.87
C LEU A 24 -8.34 11.14 2.03
N PRO A 25 -8.11 12.10 1.11
CA PRO A 25 -7.10 13.13 1.31
C PRO A 25 -7.29 13.96 2.59
N LYS A 26 -8.54 14.33 2.93
CA LYS A 26 -8.86 15.05 4.18
C LYS A 26 -8.57 14.20 5.41
N MET A 27 -8.93 12.93 5.37
CA MET A 27 -8.69 11.98 6.47
C MET A 27 -7.19 11.72 6.67
N TRP A 28 -6.42 11.57 5.60
CA TRP A 28 -4.97 11.44 5.68
C TRP A 28 -4.30 12.65 6.33
N ARG A 29 -4.76 13.87 6.01
CA ARG A 29 -4.28 15.09 6.67
C ARG A 29 -4.62 15.09 8.16
N ARG A 30 -5.86 14.71 8.51
CA ARG A 30 -6.29 14.60 9.91
C ARG A 30 -5.47 13.59 10.68
N ALA A 31 -5.31 12.37 10.16
CA ALA A 31 -4.51 11.33 10.79
C ALA A 31 -3.06 11.79 11.05
N LYS A 32 -2.42 12.43 10.06
CA LYS A 32 -1.07 12.98 10.21
C LYS A 32 -0.97 14.01 11.35
N ASN A 33 -1.94 14.92 11.46
CA ASN A 33 -1.96 15.94 12.52
C ASN A 33 -2.20 15.32 13.91
N GLN A 34 -3.00 14.27 14.00
CA GLN A 34 -3.31 13.59 15.25
C GLN A 34 -2.18 12.70 15.75
N GLU A 35 -1.31 12.21 14.86
CA GLU A 35 -0.34 11.16 15.18
C GLU A 35 0.65 11.56 16.29
N VAL A 36 1.03 12.83 16.38
CA VAL A 36 2.01 13.30 17.36
C VAL A 36 1.37 13.54 18.73
N LEU A 37 0.19 14.17 18.75
CA LEU A 37 -0.45 14.62 20.00
C LEU A 37 -1.54 13.68 20.49
N GLN A 38 -2.18 12.97 19.58
CA GLN A 38 -3.36 12.15 19.85
C GLN A 38 -3.30 10.81 19.08
N PRO A 39 -2.31 9.93 19.35
CA PRO A 39 -2.08 8.74 18.54
C PRO A 39 -3.26 7.75 18.56
N LYS A 40 -4.04 7.69 19.64
CA LYS A 40 -5.28 6.88 19.69
C LYS A 40 -6.36 7.40 18.73
N ASP A 41 -6.49 8.71 18.57
CA ASP A 41 -7.44 9.29 17.61
C ASP A 41 -6.93 9.16 16.19
N ALA A 42 -5.60 9.23 15.98
CA ALA A 42 -4.99 8.88 14.71
C ALA A 42 -5.33 7.44 14.29
N LEU A 43 -5.25 6.46 15.20
CA LEU A 43 -5.66 5.08 14.93
C LEU A 43 -7.13 4.99 14.49
N ARG A 44 -8.05 5.63 15.19
CA ARG A 44 -9.48 5.65 14.80
C ARG A 44 -9.67 6.24 13.39
N THR A 45 -8.93 7.28 13.08
CA THR A 45 -8.97 7.90 11.75
C THR A 45 -8.41 6.96 10.68
N ILE A 46 -7.31 6.25 10.97
CA ILE A 46 -6.72 5.24 10.09
C ILE A 46 -7.67 4.05 9.90
N ASP A 47 -8.31 3.54 10.95
CA ASP A 47 -9.29 2.46 10.84
C ASP A 47 -10.46 2.85 9.92
N THR A 48 -10.88 4.11 9.97
CA THR A 48 -11.90 4.62 9.03
C THR A 48 -11.38 4.69 7.60
N ILE A 49 -10.11 5.08 7.39
CA ILE A 49 -9.47 5.04 6.06
C ILE A 49 -9.43 3.60 5.53
N ILE A 50 -9.04 2.63 6.35
CA ILE A 50 -9.01 1.20 5.99
C ILE A 50 -10.39 0.73 5.53
N TYR A 51 -11.44 1.03 6.31
CA TYR A 51 -12.81 0.67 5.95
C TYR A 51 -13.23 1.25 4.61
N ILE A 52 -13.00 2.55 4.39
CA ILE A 52 -13.37 3.23 3.14
C ILE A 52 -12.56 2.70 1.95
N ALA A 53 -11.25 2.55 2.11
CA ALA A 53 -10.36 2.09 1.07
C ALA A 53 -10.70 0.65 0.64
N ARG A 54 -11.01 -0.24 1.60
CA ARG A 54 -11.47 -1.61 1.32
C ARG A 54 -12.78 -1.61 0.56
N LYS A 55 -13.79 -0.87 1.02
CA LYS A 55 -15.10 -0.79 0.37
C LYS A 55 -15.02 -0.25 -1.07
N ARG A 56 -14.08 0.67 -1.33
CA ARG A 56 -13.90 1.30 -2.65
C ARG A 56 -12.86 0.61 -3.50
N LYS A 57 -12.21 -0.44 -3.01
CA LYS A 57 -11.10 -1.13 -3.69
C LYS A 57 -9.94 -0.17 -4.02
N GLU A 58 -9.72 0.85 -3.18
CA GLU A 58 -8.59 1.76 -3.27
C GLU A 58 -7.36 1.09 -2.60
N TYR A 59 -6.85 0.04 -3.24
CA TYR A 59 -5.87 -0.88 -2.68
C TYR A 59 -4.55 -0.23 -2.25
N GLY A 60 -4.11 0.80 -2.95
CA GLY A 60 -2.92 1.56 -2.54
C GLY A 60 -3.13 2.30 -1.21
N ASP A 61 -4.30 2.95 -1.03
CA ASP A 61 -4.64 3.61 0.23
C ASP A 61 -4.88 2.58 1.34
N LEU A 62 -5.42 1.39 1.03
CA LEU A 62 -5.55 0.29 1.98
C LEU A 62 -4.18 -0.17 2.50
N LEU A 63 -3.25 -0.51 1.61
CA LEU A 63 -1.89 -0.91 2.00
C LEU A 63 -1.20 0.17 2.83
N ARG A 64 -1.26 1.43 2.39
CA ARG A 64 -0.69 2.56 3.11
C ARG A 64 -1.27 2.71 4.52
N ALA A 65 -2.59 2.58 4.66
CA ALA A 65 -3.27 2.74 5.94
C ALA A 65 -2.92 1.61 6.90
N GLU A 66 -2.87 0.38 6.43
CA GLU A 66 -2.46 -0.77 7.24
C GLU A 66 -0.99 -0.65 7.69
N LEU A 67 -0.07 -0.27 6.83
CA LEU A 67 1.32 -0.01 7.22
C LEU A 67 1.40 1.10 8.28
N ARG A 68 0.66 2.20 8.11
CA ARG A 68 0.66 3.31 9.07
C ARG A 68 0.04 2.94 10.41
N ARG A 69 -1.07 2.21 10.40
CA ARG A 69 -1.71 1.68 11.60
C ARG A 69 -0.73 0.98 12.51
N ARG A 70 0.14 0.17 11.95
CA ARG A 70 1.15 -0.60 12.67
C ARG A 70 2.24 0.26 13.25
N GLN A 71 2.74 1.21 12.46
CA GLN A 71 3.75 2.14 12.96
C GLN A 71 3.24 2.88 14.21
N ILE A 72 1.96 3.23 14.24
CA ILE A 72 1.35 3.89 15.40
C ILE A 72 1.18 2.90 16.57
N ILE A 73 0.72 1.67 16.31
CA ILE A 73 0.55 0.63 17.35
C ILE A 73 1.88 0.30 17.99
N LEU A 74 2.95 0.10 17.21
CA LEU A 74 4.30 -0.16 17.72
C LEU A 74 4.82 0.95 18.65
N LYS A 75 4.47 2.20 18.37
CA LYS A 75 4.83 3.34 19.22
C LYS A 75 4.04 3.37 20.52
N LEU A 76 2.84 2.80 20.57
CA LEU A 76 1.97 2.85 21.73
C LEU A 76 2.23 1.74 22.74
N SER A 77 2.47 0.52 22.28
CA SER A 77 2.69 -0.64 23.16
C SER A 77 3.19 -1.85 22.37
N GLN A 78 4.19 -2.56 22.92
CA GLN A 78 4.65 -3.83 22.37
C GLN A 78 3.59 -4.93 22.48
N ASP A 79 2.84 -4.99 23.58
CA ASP A 79 1.80 -6.01 23.78
C ASP A 79 0.67 -5.89 22.75
N SER A 80 0.33 -4.66 22.34
CA SER A 80 -0.66 -4.41 21.29
C SER A 80 -0.22 -4.92 19.92
N THR A 81 1.08 -5.17 19.71
CA THR A 81 1.62 -5.68 18.45
C THR A 81 1.19 -7.12 18.20
N ILE A 82 1.19 -7.97 19.23
CA ILE A 82 0.80 -9.38 19.12
C ILE A 82 -0.68 -9.47 18.70
N LEU A 83 -1.55 -8.71 19.36
CA LEU A 83 -2.98 -8.65 19.02
C LEU A 83 -3.21 -8.12 17.59
N ALA A 84 -2.41 -7.16 17.16
CA ALA A 84 -2.48 -6.63 15.81
C ALA A 84 -2.05 -7.66 14.76
N ILE A 85 -1.04 -8.49 15.04
CA ILE A 85 -0.61 -9.58 14.17
C ILE A 85 -1.70 -10.63 14.03
N ASP A 86 -2.34 -11.04 15.12
CA ASP A 86 -3.41 -12.05 15.09
C ASP A 86 -4.63 -11.54 14.33
N SER A 87 -4.97 -10.26 14.49
CA SER A 87 -6.00 -9.61 13.68
C SER A 87 -5.68 -9.66 12.19
N LEU A 88 -4.43 -9.38 11.80
CA LEU A 88 -4.01 -9.43 10.40
C LEU A 88 -4.02 -10.85 9.83
N LYS A 89 -3.60 -11.85 10.60
CA LYS A 89 -3.70 -13.25 10.18
C LYS A 89 -5.16 -13.66 9.96
N LYS A 90 -6.07 -13.14 10.76
CA LYS A 90 -7.51 -13.35 10.55
C LYS A 90 -7.98 -12.70 9.27
N GLU A 91 -7.65 -11.44 9.03
CA GLU A 91 -8.02 -10.67 7.83
C GLU A 91 -7.45 -11.32 6.55
N GLU A 92 -6.20 -11.80 6.59
CA GLU A 92 -5.59 -12.54 5.48
C GLU A 92 -6.38 -13.82 5.17
N ARG A 93 -6.70 -14.63 6.21
CA ARG A 93 -7.48 -15.86 6.04
C ARG A 93 -8.89 -15.58 5.49
N GLU A 94 -9.54 -14.52 5.94
CA GLU A 94 -10.87 -14.12 5.46
C GLU A 94 -10.86 -13.64 4.02
N ALA A 95 -9.77 -13.04 3.56
CA ALA A 95 -9.57 -12.61 2.17
C ALA A 95 -9.24 -13.78 1.23
N ARG A 96 -8.65 -14.86 1.76
CA ARG A 96 -8.23 -16.03 0.97
C ARG A 96 -9.40 -16.64 0.22
N GLY A 97 -9.24 -16.77 -1.09
CA GLY A 97 -10.29 -17.28 -1.97
C GLY A 97 -11.44 -16.30 -2.30
N LYS A 98 -11.47 -15.11 -1.69
CA LYS A 98 -12.50 -14.09 -1.93
C LYS A 98 -11.95 -12.87 -2.68
N ASP A 99 -10.81 -12.33 -2.27
CA ASP A 99 -10.16 -11.18 -2.89
C ASP A 99 -8.63 -11.35 -2.83
N ALA A 100 -8.06 -11.79 -3.95
CA ALA A 100 -6.63 -12.06 -4.06
C ALA A 100 -5.77 -10.81 -3.86
N VAL A 101 -6.29 -9.61 -4.17
CA VAL A 101 -5.53 -8.35 -3.97
C VAL A 101 -5.50 -7.99 -2.50
N ILE A 102 -6.61 -8.11 -1.79
CA ILE A 102 -6.67 -7.89 -0.33
C ILE A 102 -5.80 -8.94 0.38
N GLN A 103 -5.86 -10.20 -0.02
CA GLN A 103 -5.00 -11.26 0.49
C GLN A 103 -3.52 -10.88 0.32
N ALA A 104 -3.10 -10.47 -0.87
CA ALA A 104 -1.73 -10.06 -1.15
C ALA A 104 -1.28 -8.89 -0.26
N ILE A 105 -2.15 -7.89 -0.04
CA ILE A 105 -1.87 -6.76 0.86
C ILE A 105 -1.59 -7.24 2.27
N TYR A 106 -2.47 -8.08 2.85
CA TYR A 106 -2.28 -8.57 4.22
C TYR A 106 -1.07 -9.51 4.34
N SER A 107 -0.85 -10.35 3.34
CA SER A 107 0.35 -11.19 3.28
C SER A 107 1.63 -10.36 3.19
N THR A 108 1.64 -9.27 2.40
CA THR A 108 2.77 -8.33 2.35
C THR A 108 3.07 -7.78 3.74
N ILE A 109 2.04 -7.35 4.43
CA ILE A 109 2.19 -6.78 5.76
C ILE A 109 2.69 -7.85 6.74
N LEU A 110 2.13 -9.05 6.76
CA LEU A 110 2.58 -10.13 7.61
C LEU A 110 4.03 -10.52 7.34
N ALA A 111 4.47 -10.50 6.08
CA ALA A 111 5.87 -10.75 5.72
C ALA A 111 6.82 -9.71 6.34
N THR A 112 6.41 -8.43 6.42
CA THR A 112 7.25 -7.39 7.05
C THR A 112 7.34 -7.50 8.57
N LEU A 113 6.50 -8.33 9.20
CA LEU A 113 6.43 -8.49 10.66
C LEU A 113 7.02 -9.77 11.19
N SER A 114 7.08 -10.79 10.38
CA SER A 114 7.55 -12.09 10.78
C SER A 114 9.06 -12.06 10.87
N VAL A 115 9.59 -11.94 12.10
CA VAL A 115 11.05 -11.91 12.34
C VAL A 115 11.69 -13.27 12.02
N ASN A 116 10.95 -14.38 12.16
CA ASN A 116 11.50 -15.73 12.11
C ASN A 116 11.19 -16.48 10.79
N ASP A 117 10.14 -16.15 10.05
CA ASP A 117 9.81 -16.79 8.78
C ASP A 117 8.93 -15.90 7.91
N THR A 118 9.57 -15.09 7.10
CA THR A 118 8.91 -14.18 6.14
C THR A 118 8.47 -14.91 4.88
N THR A 119 9.05 -16.08 4.59
CA THR A 119 8.96 -16.78 3.31
C THR A 119 7.53 -17.18 2.92
N PRO A 120 6.68 -17.75 3.79
CA PRO A 120 5.33 -18.15 3.40
C PRO A 120 4.47 -16.95 3.00
N TYR A 121 4.50 -15.88 3.79
CA TYR A 121 3.71 -14.69 3.51
C TYR A 121 4.22 -13.91 2.30
N ALA A 122 5.52 -13.81 2.10
CA ALA A 122 6.09 -13.19 0.91
C ALA A 122 5.67 -13.94 -0.37
N ARG A 123 5.67 -15.28 -0.34
CA ARG A 123 5.19 -16.11 -1.45
C ARG A 123 3.69 -15.90 -1.70
N MET A 124 2.87 -15.89 -0.65
CA MET A 124 1.43 -15.67 -0.77
C MET A 124 1.11 -14.26 -1.30
N ALA A 125 1.87 -13.24 -0.89
CA ALA A 125 1.71 -11.88 -1.38
C ALA A 125 1.94 -11.76 -2.90
N LEU A 126 2.84 -12.58 -3.45
CA LEU A 126 3.25 -12.57 -4.85
C LEU A 126 2.72 -13.78 -5.65
N GLU A 127 1.72 -14.49 -5.13
CA GLU A 127 1.13 -15.66 -5.79
C GLU A 127 0.50 -15.31 -7.15
N ARG A 128 -0.09 -14.11 -7.25
CA ARG A 128 -0.77 -13.62 -8.45
C ARG A 128 -0.27 -12.23 -8.89
N PRO A 129 0.99 -12.12 -9.30
CA PRO A 129 1.63 -10.84 -9.59
C PRO A 129 0.99 -10.09 -10.76
N GLU A 130 0.39 -10.81 -11.72
CA GLU A 130 -0.32 -10.24 -12.86
C GLU A 130 -1.57 -9.41 -12.44
N LEU A 131 -2.21 -9.77 -11.34
CA LEU A 131 -3.33 -8.98 -10.81
C LEU A 131 -2.82 -7.70 -10.18
N LEU A 132 -1.74 -7.76 -9.39
CA LEU A 132 -1.15 -6.62 -8.72
C LEU A 132 -0.60 -5.61 -9.74
N GLN A 133 -0.02 -6.08 -10.84
CA GLN A 133 0.51 -5.24 -11.91
C GLN A 133 -0.59 -4.42 -12.63
N ARG A 134 -1.83 -4.92 -12.65
CA ARG A 134 -2.97 -4.19 -13.24
C ARG A 134 -3.56 -3.13 -12.31
N ILE A 135 -3.27 -3.20 -11.01
CA ILE A 135 -3.82 -2.27 -10.02
C ILE A 135 -2.99 -0.98 -10.01
N ARG A 136 -3.59 0.10 -10.47
CA ARG A 136 -2.97 1.43 -10.43
C ARG A 136 -3.12 2.05 -9.06
N VAL A 137 -2.04 2.63 -8.57
CA VAL A 137 -1.98 3.38 -7.32
C VAL A 137 -1.77 4.85 -7.63
N LYS A 138 -2.50 5.73 -6.95
CA LYS A 138 -2.34 7.18 -7.14
C LYS A 138 -0.88 7.59 -6.85
N PRO A 139 -0.24 8.44 -7.69
CA PRO A 139 1.18 8.80 -7.51
C PRO A 139 1.52 9.30 -6.11
N LYS A 140 0.63 10.09 -5.50
CA LYS A 140 0.80 10.58 -4.13
C LYS A 140 0.80 9.45 -3.09
N THR A 141 -0.07 8.46 -3.25
CA THR A 141 -0.14 7.29 -2.36
C THR A 141 1.08 6.40 -2.56
N TYR A 142 1.49 6.18 -3.81
CA TYR A 142 2.70 5.44 -4.15
C TYR A 142 3.93 6.02 -3.45
N ARG A 143 4.19 7.31 -3.64
CA ARG A 143 5.32 8.01 -2.98
C ARG A 143 5.25 7.97 -1.46
N ALA A 144 4.05 8.03 -0.89
CA ALA A 144 3.88 7.95 0.56
C ALA A 144 4.16 6.57 1.15
N ILE A 145 4.20 5.50 0.34
CA ILE A 145 4.55 4.15 0.76
C ILE A 145 6.04 3.87 0.52
N THR A 146 6.54 4.17 -0.68
CA THR A 146 7.88 3.80 -1.12
C THR A 146 8.97 4.82 -0.74
N ASN A 147 8.57 6.01 -0.31
CA ASN A 147 9.47 7.16 -0.07
C ASN A 147 10.26 7.62 -1.31
N GLU A 148 9.88 7.17 -2.51
CA GLU A 148 10.60 7.45 -3.74
C GLU A 148 9.79 8.32 -4.69
N GLU A 149 10.44 9.35 -5.23
CA GLU A 149 9.78 10.31 -6.11
C GLU A 149 9.78 9.87 -7.57
N PHE A 150 10.78 9.10 -7.99
CA PHE A 150 11.01 8.77 -9.40
C PHE A 150 10.57 7.37 -9.83
N SER A 151 10.69 6.38 -8.97
CA SER A 151 10.47 4.97 -9.35
C SER A 151 9.07 4.67 -9.84
N GLY A 152 8.05 5.26 -9.20
CA GLY A 152 6.65 4.98 -9.51
C GLY A 152 6.26 5.22 -10.97
N LYS A 153 6.88 6.21 -11.63
CA LYS A 153 6.62 6.51 -13.05
C LYS A 153 7.08 5.35 -13.94
N TYR A 154 8.25 4.81 -13.67
CA TYR A 154 8.83 3.70 -14.44
C TYR A 154 8.09 2.38 -14.22
N PHE A 155 7.55 2.15 -13.05
CA PHE A 155 6.68 1.02 -12.71
C PHE A 155 5.20 1.28 -12.98
N ASN A 156 4.86 2.32 -13.74
CA ASN A 156 3.47 2.68 -14.00
C ASN A 156 2.61 2.86 -12.75
N TYR A 157 3.20 3.17 -11.61
CA TYR A 157 2.50 3.28 -10.31
C TYR A 157 1.63 2.05 -9.99
N ASP A 158 2.07 0.85 -10.32
CA ASP A 158 1.31 -0.36 -10.03
C ASP A 158 1.54 -0.89 -8.60
N LEU A 159 0.60 -1.72 -8.12
CA LEU A 159 0.67 -2.30 -6.79
C LEU A 159 1.76 -3.37 -6.69
N LEU A 160 2.08 -4.08 -7.79
CA LEU A 160 3.13 -5.10 -7.81
C LEU A 160 4.48 -4.51 -7.45
N SER A 161 4.83 -3.36 -8.04
CA SER A 161 6.11 -2.70 -7.73
C SER A 161 6.23 -2.31 -6.26
N ILE A 162 5.14 -1.80 -5.66
CA ILE A 162 5.13 -1.48 -4.23
C ILE A 162 5.37 -2.75 -3.39
N VAL A 163 4.60 -3.80 -3.65
CA VAL A 163 4.70 -5.07 -2.91
C VAL A 163 6.08 -5.70 -3.09
N GLY A 164 6.58 -5.78 -4.32
CA GLY A 164 7.88 -6.35 -4.61
C GLY A 164 9.04 -5.57 -3.99
N LEU A 165 8.98 -4.23 -3.99
CA LEU A 165 9.97 -3.37 -3.33
C LEU A 165 9.95 -3.55 -1.81
N ILE A 166 8.76 -3.60 -1.18
CA ILE A 166 8.62 -3.85 0.26
C ILE A 166 9.22 -5.20 0.66
N LEU A 167 9.02 -6.22 -0.18
CA LEU A 167 9.49 -7.59 0.09
C LEU A 167 10.93 -7.85 -0.40
N GLY A 168 11.57 -6.88 -1.07
CA GLY A 168 12.91 -7.05 -1.66
C GLY A 168 12.96 -8.12 -2.77
N ASN A 169 11.83 -8.43 -3.41
CA ASN A 169 11.76 -9.47 -4.44
C ASN A 169 12.07 -8.90 -5.83
N TYR A 170 13.32 -8.51 -6.03
CA TYR A 170 13.79 -7.87 -7.26
C TYR A 170 13.79 -8.81 -8.46
N ASP A 171 14.02 -10.10 -8.25
CA ASP A 171 14.07 -11.07 -9.35
C ASP A 171 12.70 -11.25 -10.00
N LEU A 172 11.65 -11.38 -9.21
CA LEU A 172 10.27 -11.44 -9.73
C LEU A 172 9.86 -10.15 -10.43
N LEU A 173 10.23 -8.99 -9.87
CA LEU A 173 9.96 -7.70 -10.53
C LEU A 173 10.68 -7.63 -11.88
N ALA A 174 11.96 -7.98 -11.93
CA ALA A 174 12.74 -7.99 -13.16
C ALA A 174 12.08 -8.88 -14.23
N GLU A 175 11.72 -10.12 -13.87
CA GLU A 175 11.06 -11.06 -14.78
C GLU A 175 9.77 -10.46 -15.36
N ARG A 176 8.91 -9.88 -14.52
CA ARG A 176 7.63 -9.31 -14.95
C ARG A 176 7.78 -8.10 -15.86
N TYR A 177 8.72 -7.23 -15.56
CA TYR A 177 8.94 -6.04 -16.41
C TYR A 177 9.73 -6.35 -17.67
N ILE A 178 10.57 -7.41 -17.68
CA ILE A 178 11.13 -7.98 -18.91
C ILE A 178 10.00 -8.45 -19.82
N GLN A 179 9.10 -9.29 -19.31
CA GLN A 179 7.95 -9.81 -20.07
C GLN A 179 7.05 -8.69 -20.59
N ALA A 180 6.92 -7.59 -19.84
CA ALA A 180 6.15 -6.42 -20.23
C ALA A 180 6.90 -5.47 -21.19
N GLY A 181 8.18 -5.74 -21.53
CA GLY A 181 9.00 -4.89 -22.39
C GLY A 181 9.36 -3.53 -21.77
N ASN A 182 9.24 -3.40 -20.44
CA ASN A 182 9.50 -2.16 -19.71
C ASN A 182 10.98 -2.08 -19.30
N ARG A 183 11.83 -1.57 -20.20
CA ARG A 183 13.30 -1.49 -20.02
C ARG A 183 13.70 -0.54 -18.89
N GLU A 184 12.98 0.56 -18.72
CA GLU A 184 13.27 1.54 -17.67
C GLU A 184 13.07 0.94 -16.30
N ALA A 185 11.95 0.22 -16.09
CA ALA A 185 11.68 -0.49 -14.82
C ALA A 185 12.75 -1.54 -14.54
N MET A 186 13.18 -2.30 -15.55
CA MET A 186 14.26 -3.28 -15.41
C MET A 186 15.58 -2.64 -14.96
N PHE A 187 15.97 -1.53 -15.55
CA PHE A 187 17.19 -0.81 -15.17
C PHE A 187 17.14 -0.38 -13.72
N LEU A 188 16.00 0.18 -13.26
CA LEU A 188 15.82 0.58 -11.87
C LEU A 188 15.90 -0.60 -10.90
N ILE A 189 15.29 -1.74 -11.25
CA ILE A 189 15.34 -2.94 -10.40
C ILE A 189 16.79 -3.43 -10.27
N ALA A 190 17.52 -3.49 -11.37
CA ALA A 190 18.93 -3.89 -11.34
C ALA A 190 19.76 -2.94 -10.47
N PHE A 191 19.55 -1.63 -10.59
CA PHE A 191 20.19 -0.62 -9.77
C PHE A 191 19.88 -0.78 -8.28
N GLU A 192 18.61 -0.96 -7.91
CA GLU A 192 18.20 -1.18 -6.52
C GLU A 192 18.80 -2.46 -5.94
N LYS A 193 18.82 -3.54 -6.71
CA LYS A 193 19.45 -4.80 -6.30
C LYS A 193 20.94 -4.62 -6.00
N ILE A 194 21.66 -3.90 -6.86
CA ILE A 194 23.09 -3.59 -6.64
C ILE A 194 23.26 -2.69 -5.41
N ARG A 195 22.45 -1.64 -5.28
CA ARG A 195 22.50 -0.70 -4.15
C ARG A 195 22.36 -1.40 -2.80
N GLN A 196 21.49 -2.40 -2.70
CA GLN A 196 21.31 -3.17 -1.46
C GLN A 196 22.45 -4.13 -1.16
N GLN A 197 23.22 -4.55 -2.18
CA GLN A 197 24.38 -5.41 -2.00
C GLN A 197 25.65 -4.64 -1.62
N LEU A 198 25.67 -3.32 -1.82
CA LEU A 198 26.78 -2.49 -1.41
C LEU A 198 26.75 -2.33 0.12
N PRO A 199 27.89 -2.57 0.81
CA PRO A 199 27.96 -2.31 2.24
C PRO A 199 27.66 -0.82 2.49
N GLU A 200 26.80 -0.53 3.47
CA GLU A 200 26.67 0.83 3.97
C GLU A 200 28.09 1.29 4.34
N LYS A 201 28.60 2.29 3.61
CA LYS A 201 29.79 2.97 4.06
C LYS A 201 29.43 3.52 5.43
N SER A 202 30.03 2.94 6.48
CA SER A 202 30.04 3.55 7.79
C SER A 202 30.42 5.01 7.58
N GLN A 203 29.49 5.91 7.87
CA GLN A 203 29.81 7.30 8.07
C GLN A 203 30.62 7.35 9.39
N GLU A 204 31.85 6.90 9.36
CA GLU A 204 32.86 7.35 10.31
C GLU A 204 33.10 8.80 9.91
N ALA A 205 32.52 9.66 10.72
CA ALA A 205 32.80 11.08 10.74
C ALA A 205 34.29 11.28 11.08
N ASP A 206 34.96 12.02 10.21
CA ASP A 206 36.07 12.87 10.63
C ASP A 206 35.54 14.12 11.36
#